data_2353d27e59427cc75d748776c485b425
#
_entry.id   2353d27e59427cc75d748776c485b425
#
_cell.length_a   1.000
_cell.length_b   1.000
_cell.length_c   1.000
_cell.angle_alpha   90.00
_cell.angle_beta   90.00
_cell.angle_gamma   90.00
#
_symmetry.space_group_name_H-M   'P 1'
#
loop_
_entity.id
_entity.type
_entity.pdbx_description
1 polymer ?
#
loop_
_entity_poly.entity_id
_entity_poly.type
_entity_poly.pdbx_seq_one_letter_code
_entity_poly.pdbx_strand_id
1 'polypeptide(L)'
;KLDELQAKYNAPAIIVGDFNTVYDSQTVQYALKQGFLHTHNIATDYADETNGWHPCYPSGYSGYIADGNFSMAIDHILLRNGGNENVTVRRFERFSPDYYLPLSDHSPVFIDAEITAAGK
;
A
#
# COMPACT_ATOMS: atom_id res chain seq x y z
N LYS A 1 -3.55 -9.91 -17.59
CA LYS A 1 -4.83 -9.17 -17.68
C LYS A 1 -4.67 -7.69 -17.32
N LEU A 2 -4.10 -7.37 -16.15
CA LEU A 2 -3.89 -5.98 -15.74
C LEU A 2 -2.99 -5.20 -16.70
N ASP A 3 -1.89 -5.80 -17.15
CA ASP A 3 -0.99 -5.19 -18.13
C ASP A 3 -1.67 -4.88 -19.45
N GLU A 4 -2.54 -5.78 -19.92
CA GLU A 4 -3.34 -5.57 -21.13
C GLU A 4 -4.31 -4.39 -20.97
N LEU A 5 -4.96 -4.29 -19.81
CA LEU A 5 -5.88 -3.19 -19.51
C LEU A 5 -5.12 -1.86 -19.40
N GLN A 6 -3.99 -1.86 -18.71
CA GLN A 6 -3.18 -0.66 -18.56
C GLN A 6 -2.61 -0.20 -19.91
N ALA A 7 -2.14 -1.13 -20.75
CA ALA A 7 -1.69 -0.82 -22.10
C ALA A 7 -2.83 -0.24 -22.98
N LYS A 8 -4.04 -0.77 -22.82
CA LYS A 8 -5.21 -0.32 -23.57
C LYS A 8 -5.66 1.09 -23.19
N TYR A 9 -5.72 1.36 -21.89
CA TYR A 9 -6.29 2.62 -21.38
C TYR A 9 -5.22 3.65 -21.03
N ASN A 10 -3.97 3.24 -20.94
CA ASN A 10 -2.83 4.06 -20.56
C ASN A 10 -3.01 4.79 -19.21
N ALA A 11 -3.81 4.22 -18.34
CA ALA A 11 -4.20 4.76 -17.04
C ALA A 11 -3.36 4.16 -15.90
N PRO A 12 -3.32 4.80 -14.74
CA PRO A 12 -2.72 4.21 -13.55
C PRO A 12 -3.39 2.90 -13.17
N ALA A 13 -2.63 2.00 -12.56
CA ALA A 13 -3.13 0.76 -12.02
C ALA A 13 -2.89 0.73 -10.50
N ILE A 14 -3.93 0.42 -9.75
CA ILE A 14 -3.85 0.26 -8.29
C ILE A 14 -4.30 -1.15 -7.95
N ILE A 15 -3.49 -1.86 -7.19
CA ILE A 15 -3.82 -3.17 -6.62
C ILE A 15 -3.94 -2.99 -5.11
N VAL A 16 -5.07 -3.38 -4.55
CA VAL A 16 -5.35 -3.20 -3.13
C VAL A 16 -6.03 -4.43 -2.56
N GLY A 17 -5.68 -4.78 -1.35
CA GLY A 17 -6.36 -5.84 -0.60
C GLY A 17 -5.46 -6.57 0.38
N ASP A 18 -6.06 -7.58 0.99
CA ASP A 18 -5.36 -8.56 1.80
C ASP A 18 -4.65 -9.56 0.89
N PHE A 19 -3.32 -9.50 0.89
CA PHE A 19 -2.50 -10.41 0.08
C PHE A 19 -2.13 -11.69 0.84
N ASN A 20 -2.49 -11.76 2.11
CA ASN A 20 -2.08 -12.85 3.02
C ASN A 20 -0.56 -13.06 3.05
N THR A 21 0.21 -12.03 2.78
CA THR A 21 1.66 -12.12 2.70
C THR A 21 2.31 -10.77 2.98
N VAL A 22 3.49 -10.82 3.55
CA VAL A 22 4.25 -9.64 3.98
C VAL A 22 5.02 -8.98 2.83
N TYR A 23 5.55 -7.80 3.09
CA TYR A 23 6.25 -6.98 2.10
C TYR A 23 7.39 -7.71 1.37
N ASP A 24 8.23 -8.44 2.07
CA ASP A 24 9.40 -9.14 1.49
C ASP A 24 9.08 -10.51 0.90
N SER A 25 7.80 -10.86 0.84
CA SER A 25 7.36 -12.09 0.18
C SER A 25 7.61 -12.06 -1.33
N GLN A 26 7.70 -13.24 -1.92
CA GLN A 26 7.85 -13.37 -3.37
C GLN A 26 6.72 -12.67 -4.15
N THR A 27 5.51 -12.70 -3.62
CA THR A 27 4.33 -12.09 -4.27
C THR A 27 4.45 -10.58 -4.36
N VAL A 28 4.73 -9.91 -3.25
CA VAL A 28 4.87 -8.44 -3.24
C VAL A 28 6.13 -8.05 -4.02
N GLN A 29 7.25 -8.72 -3.81
CA GLN A 29 8.49 -8.42 -4.52
C GLN A 29 8.37 -8.65 -6.03
N TYR A 30 7.57 -9.63 -6.46
CA TYR A 30 7.27 -9.81 -7.88
C TYR A 30 6.51 -8.60 -8.46
N ALA A 31 5.49 -8.11 -7.75
CA ALA A 31 4.75 -6.93 -8.19
C ALA A 31 5.66 -5.69 -8.30
N LEU A 32 6.55 -5.49 -7.33
CA LEU A 32 7.52 -4.39 -7.39
C LEU A 32 8.46 -4.52 -8.59
N LYS A 33 8.91 -5.72 -8.92
CA LYS A 33 9.71 -5.99 -10.13
C LYS A 33 8.95 -5.73 -11.42
N GLN A 34 7.63 -5.80 -11.40
CA GLN A 34 6.77 -5.44 -12.53
C GLN A 34 6.47 -3.94 -12.60
N GLY A 35 7.17 -3.11 -11.85
CA GLY A 35 7.05 -1.66 -11.87
C GLY A 35 5.98 -1.10 -10.93
N PHE A 36 5.37 -1.91 -10.08
CA PHE A 36 4.52 -1.40 -9.03
C PHE A 36 5.35 -0.79 -7.90
N LEU A 37 4.83 0.25 -7.30
CA LEU A 37 5.40 0.93 -6.14
C LEU A 37 4.52 0.64 -4.93
N HIS A 38 5.14 0.37 -3.80
CA HIS A 38 4.38 0.26 -2.55
C HIS A 38 4.05 1.65 -2.04
N THR A 39 2.78 1.94 -1.84
CA THR A 39 2.33 3.31 -1.54
C THR A 39 2.83 3.84 -0.21
N HIS A 40 3.05 2.97 0.77
CA HIS A 40 3.72 3.37 2.01
C HIS A 40 5.12 3.96 1.76
N ASN A 41 5.88 3.36 0.85
CA ASN A 41 7.27 3.76 0.61
C ASN A 41 7.40 5.09 -0.16
N ILE A 42 6.36 5.47 -0.90
CA ILE A 42 6.36 6.66 -1.75
C ILE A 42 5.51 7.80 -1.20
N ALA A 43 4.79 7.58 -0.10
CA ALA A 43 4.00 8.62 0.54
C ALA A 43 4.90 9.76 1.04
N THR A 44 4.45 10.99 0.86
CA THR A 44 5.16 12.18 1.36
C THR A 44 5.05 12.31 2.87
N ASP A 45 3.91 11.88 3.41
CA ASP A 45 3.61 11.84 4.82
C ASP A 45 2.87 10.55 5.16
N TYR A 46 2.95 10.10 6.39
CA TYR A 46 2.19 8.93 6.82
C TYR A 46 1.89 8.96 8.31
N ALA A 47 0.76 8.40 8.68
CA ALA A 47 0.42 8.06 10.04
C ALA A 47 0.35 6.53 10.14
N ASP A 48 1.36 5.99 10.72
CA ASP A 48 1.39 4.60 11.12
C ASP A 48 1.11 4.57 12.62
N GLU A 49 -0.16 4.51 12.96
CA GLU A 49 -0.58 4.47 14.35
C GLU A 49 -0.09 3.18 14.98
N THR A 50 0.99 3.31 15.73
CA THR A 50 1.56 2.21 16.49
C THR A 50 0.92 2.08 17.87
N ASN A 51 -0.13 2.82 18.14
CA ASN A 51 -0.86 2.75 19.40
C ASN A 51 -1.56 1.40 19.58
N GLY A 52 -0.83 0.48 20.07
CA GLY A 52 -1.35 -0.85 20.22
C GLY A 52 -1.12 -1.68 18.97
N TRP A 53 -0.14 -2.49 19.06
CA TRP A 53 0.05 -3.60 18.19
C TRP A 53 -1.25 -4.42 18.13
N HIS A 54 -1.85 -4.50 16.97
CA HIS A 54 -2.99 -5.41 16.79
C HIS A 54 -2.43 -6.85 16.72
N PRO A 55 -2.89 -7.75 17.58
CA PRO A 55 -2.25 -9.04 17.75
C PRO A 55 -2.32 -9.95 16.53
N CYS A 56 -3.27 -9.73 15.63
CA CYS A 56 -3.46 -10.62 14.49
C CYS A 56 -2.68 -10.13 13.27
N TYR A 57 -3.08 -9.01 12.68
CA TYR A 57 -2.50 -8.57 11.42
C TYR A 57 -2.43 -7.05 11.34
N PRO A 58 -1.39 -6.42 11.89
CA PRO A 58 -1.25 -4.98 11.78
C PRO A 58 -1.05 -4.58 10.31
N SER A 59 -2.14 -4.28 9.66
CA SER A 59 -2.19 -3.94 8.25
C SER A 59 -1.48 -2.63 7.94
N GLY A 60 -1.05 -2.49 6.73
CA GLY A 60 -0.52 -1.25 6.19
C GLY A 60 0.95 -0.98 6.46
N TYR A 61 1.59 -1.73 7.30
CA TYR A 61 3.01 -1.57 7.51
C TYR A 61 3.81 -2.11 6.33
N SER A 62 4.75 -1.37 5.83
CA SER A 62 5.46 -1.72 4.59
C SER A 62 6.54 -2.77 4.74
N GLY A 63 6.76 -3.30 5.89
CA GLY A 63 7.89 -4.19 6.16
C GLY A 63 9.23 -3.47 6.25
N TYR A 64 9.22 -2.18 6.18
CA TYR A 64 10.41 -1.39 6.42
C TYR A 64 10.70 -1.37 7.92
N ILE A 65 11.67 -2.14 8.33
CA ILE A 65 11.96 -2.39 9.72
C ILE A 65 13.37 -1.93 10.01
N ALA A 66 13.45 -0.81 10.67
CA ALA A 66 14.74 -0.27 11.08
C ALA A 66 15.36 -1.03 12.26
N ASP A 67 14.58 -1.80 12.99
CA ASP A 67 14.97 -2.43 14.24
C ASP A 67 14.89 -3.97 14.26
N GLY A 68 14.59 -4.59 13.10
CA GLY A 68 14.49 -6.04 12.99
C GLY A 68 13.17 -6.64 13.45
N ASN A 69 12.20 -5.85 13.87
CA ASN A 69 10.86 -6.33 14.15
C ASN A 69 10.09 -6.62 12.87
N PHE A 70 9.44 -7.74 12.80
CA PHE A 70 8.66 -8.09 11.62
C PHE A 70 7.36 -7.32 11.54
N SER A 71 7.19 -6.66 10.44
CA SER A 71 5.88 -6.26 10.04
C SER A 71 5.06 -7.50 9.67
N MET A 72 3.92 -7.62 10.31
CA MET A 72 2.90 -8.61 9.93
C MET A 72 1.88 -8.03 8.96
N ALA A 73 2.19 -6.89 8.36
CA ALA A 73 1.31 -6.23 7.41
C ALA A 73 1.11 -7.09 6.16
N ILE A 74 -0.12 -7.49 5.95
CA ILE A 74 -0.54 -8.34 4.84
C ILE A 74 -1.55 -7.65 3.93
N ASP A 75 -2.03 -6.47 4.32
CA ASP A 75 -2.87 -5.61 3.50
C ASP A 75 -1.98 -4.58 2.81
N HIS A 76 -2.05 -4.55 1.50
CA HIS A 76 -1.17 -3.73 0.68
C HIS A 76 -1.94 -2.86 -0.30
N ILE A 77 -1.37 -1.70 -0.59
CA ILE A 77 -1.79 -0.82 -1.68
C ILE A 77 -0.58 -0.60 -2.57
N LEU A 78 -0.64 -1.10 -3.78
CA LEU A 78 0.41 -0.99 -4.78
C LEU A 78 -0.07 -0.14 -5.95
N LEU A 79 0.81 0.67 -6.49
CA LEU A 79 0.51 1.63 -7.55
C LEU A 79 1.51 1.49 -8.69
N ARG A 80 1.02 1.56 -9.93
CA ARG A 80 1.84 1.74 -11.12
C ARG A 80 1.23 2.86 -11.98
N ASN A 81 2.01 3.90 -12.26
CA ASN A 81 1.56 5.01 -13.10
C ASN A 81 1.25 4.55 -14.52
N GLY A 82 0.32 5.23 -15.15
CA GLY A 82 0.05 5.12 -16.58
C GLY A 82 0.83 6.14 -17.39
N GLY A 83 0.63 6.17 -18.70
CA GLY A 83 1.26 7.16 -19.56
C GLY A 83 0.50 8.50 -19.63
N ASN A 84 -0.80 8.49 -19.32
CA ASN A 84 -1.65 9.68 -19.39
C ASN A 84 -1.76 10.43 -18.06
N GLU A 85 -1.50 9.76 -16.97
CA GLU A 85 -1.73 10.30 -15.64
C GLU A 85 -0.66 9.83 -14.67
N ASN A 86 -0.33 10.70 -13.74
CA ASN A 86 0.54 10.40 -12.61
C ASN A 86 -0.27 10.40 -11.33
N VAL A 87 0.04 9.50 -10.44
CA VAL A 87 -0.52 9.45 -9.10
C VAL A 87 0.57 9.82 -8.10
N THR A 88 0.31 10.84 -7.31
CA THR A 88 1.17 11.25 -6.21
C THR A 88 0.52 10.84 -4.90
N VAL A 89 1.17 10.01 -4.12
CA VAL A 89 0.67 9.61 -2.81
C VAL A 89 1.10 10.65 -1.79
N ARG A 90 0.12 11.41 -1.28
CA ARG A 90 0.33 12.46 -0.30
C ARG A 90 0.49 11.92 1.10
N ARG A 91 -0.33 10.92 1.45
CA ARG A 91 -0.35 10.34 2.77
C ARG A 91 -0.69 8.86 2.69
N PHE A 92 -0.05 8.08 3.51
CA PHE A 92 -0.42 6.70 3.83
C PHE A 92 -0.81 6.62 5.29
N GLU A 93 -1.86 5.90 5.61
CA GLU A 93 -2.29 5.70 6.98
C GLU A 93 -2.75 4.28 7.23
N ARG A 94 -2.30 3.74 8.36
CA ARG A 94 -2.89 2.58 9.00
C ARG A 94 -3.76 3.07 10.16
N PHE A 95 -5.02 2.76 10.10
CA PHE A 95 -6.00 3.24 11.08
C PHE A 95 -6.23 2.19 12.16
N SER A 96 -5.75 2.44 13.37
CA SER A 96 -5.79 1.48 14.47
C SER A 96 -6.18 2.11 15.81
N PRO A 97 -7.27 2.90 15.88
CA PRO A 97 -7.70 3.44 17.16
C PRO A 97 -8.26 2.34 18.06
N ASP A 98 -8.14 2.53 19.36
CA ASP A 98 -8.55 1.54 20.38
C ASP A 98 -10.00 1.05 20.21
N TYR A 99 -10.92 1.93 19.80
CA TYR A 99 -12.31 1.56 19.59
C TYR A 99 -12.53 0.66 18.37
N TYR A 100 -11.60 0.67 17.43
CA TYR A 100 -11.69 -0.15 16.22
C TYR A 100 -11.13 -1.56 16.43
N LEU A 101 -10.10 -1.71 17.25
CA LEU A 101 -9.39 -2.97 17.44
C LEU A 101 -10.29 -4.18 17.75
N PRO A 102 -11.36 -4.05 18.57
CA PRO A 102 -12.25 -5.17 18.83
C PRO A 102 -13.22 -5.50 17.69
N LEU A 103 -13.26 -4.68 16.62
CA LEU A 103 -14.22 -4.86 15.53
C LEU A 103 -13.66 -5.70 14.39
N SER A 104 -12.34 -5.76 14.24
CA SER A 104 -11.69 -6.50 13.16
C SER A 104 -10.30 -6.95 13.60
N ASP A 105 -9.86 -8.05 13.05
CA ASP A 105 -8.48 -8.52 13.17
C ASP A 105 -7.53 -7.87 12.16
N HIS A 106 -8.03 -7.00 11.29
CA HIS A 106 -7.27 -6.15 10.39
C HIS A 106 -7.45 -4.68 10.72
N SER A 107 -6.37 -3.92 10.62
CA SER A 107 -6.42 -2.46 10.63
C SER A 107 -6.66 -1.96 9.21
N PRO A 108 -7.63 -1.08 8.97
CA PRO A 108 -7.79 -0.46 7.66
C PRO A 108 -6.54 0.28 7.24
N VAL A 109 -6.23 0.21 5.96
CA VAL A 109 -5.19 1.02 5.33
C VAL A 109 -5.80 1.88 4.24
N PHE A 110 -5.36 3.12 4.15
CA PHE A 110 -5.80 4.03 3.09
C PHE A 110 -4.70 5.00 2.69
N ILE A 111 -4.89 5.60 1.55
CA ILE A 111 -4.01 6.64 1.02
C ILE A 111 -4.82 7.87 0.63
N ASP A 112 -4.21 9.03 0.81
CA ASP A 112 -4.60 10.24 0.10
C ASP A 112 -3.70 10.38 -1.11
N ALA A 113 -4.30 10.43 -2.28
CA ALA A 113 -3.56 10.51 -3.53
C ALA A 113 -4.15 11.57 -4.47
N GLU A 114 -3.27 12.22 -5.19
CA GLU A 114 -3.61 13.17 -6.24
C GLU A 114 -3.32 12.55 -7.60
N ILE A 115 -4.30 12.58 -8.48
CA ILE A 115 -4.16 12.14 -9.86
C ILE A 115 -4.06 13.38 -10.74
N THR A 116 -2.97 13.49 -11.48
CA THR A 116 -2.72 14.61 -12.39
C THR A 116 -2.48 14.08 -13.80
N ALA A 117 -2.91 14.86 -14.79
CA ALA A 117 -2.54 14.56 -16.17
C ALA A 117 -1.02 14.56 -16.31
N ALA A 118 -0.49 13.57 -17.02
CA ALA A 118 0.92 13.55 -17.34
C ALA A 118 1.25 14.79 -18.17
N GLY A 119 2.30 15.50 -17.78
CA GLY A 119 2.76 16.69 -18.49
C GLY A 119 3.05 16.37 -19.97
N LYS A 120 2.62 17.25 -20.81
CA LYS A 120 2.94 17.20 -22.24
C LYS A 120 4.27 17.87 -22.51
#